data_be0907beeda4b35a12bc2555b85d2083
#
_entry.id   be0907beeda4b35a12bc2555b85d2083
#
_cell.length_a   1.000
_cell.length_b   1.000
_cell.length_c   1.000
_cell.angle_alpha   90.00
_cell.angle_beta   90.00
_cell.angle_gamma   90.00
#
_symmetry.space_group_name_H-M   'P 1'
#
loop_
_entity.id
_entity.type
_entity.pdbx_description
1 polymer ?
#
loop_
_entity_poly.entity_id
_entity_poly.type
_entity_poly.pdbx_seq_one_letter_code
_entity_poly.pdbx_strand_id
1 'polypeptide(L)'
;MMLGLQNKEIKAGDVVIIRYEGPTGGPGLPEMLTPTSAIMGAGLGDDVALMTDGRFSGGTHGFCIGHITPEAQVGGPIALVKNGDPIRIDAQNDKRTIDMLISDEEWEKRRQEWKPPAYRANAGTLFKYIQCVATATEGCVTDEIGTATPAEIAKAAPKTPALLELENRIKELEAQLAVATTVTAA
;
A
#
# COMPACT_ATOMS: atom_id res chain seq x y z
N MET A 1 1.94 18.65 -8.55
CA MET A 1 1.15 17.99 -9.61
C MET A 1 0.39 19.00 -10.47
N MET A 2 -0.54 19.83 -9.96
CA MET A 2 -1.32 20.80 -10.78
C MET A 2 -0.44 21.67 -11.67
N LEU A 3 0.61 22.28 -11.12
CA LEU A 3 1.58 23.05 -11.91
C LEU A 3 2.27 22.21 -12.99
N GLY A 4 2.63 20.96 -12.68
CA GLY A 4 3.23 20.07 -13.67
C GLY A 4 2.32 19.74 -14.85
N LEU A 5 1.01 19.61 -14.60
CA LEU A 5 0.00 19.49 -15.69
C LEU A 5 -0.10 20.76 -16.52
N GLN A 6 -0.19 21.92 -15.86
CA GLN A 6 -0.27 23.22 -16.55
C GLN A 6 0.99 23.49 -17.40
N ASN A 7 2.14 23.15 -16.88
CA ASN A 7 3.43 23.32 -17.57
C ASN A 7 3.72 22.20 -18.60
N LYS A 8 2.83 21.22 -18.75
CA LYS A 8 3.02 20.04 -19.63
C LYS A 8 4.27 19.23 -19.28
N GLU A 9 4.63 19.21 -18.00
CA GLU A 9 5.75 18.39 -17.47
C GLU A 9 5.33 16.93 -17.33
N ILE A 10 4.04 16.67 -17.03
CA ILE A 10 3.46 15.31 -16.96
C ILE A 10 3.05 14.87 -18.36
N LYS A 11 3.52 13.71 -18.77
CA LYS A 11 3.37 13.16 -20.12
C LYS A 11 2.81 11.74 -20.07
N ALA A 12 2.35 11.25 -21.22
CA ALA A 12 1.99 9.86 -21.42
C ALA A 12 3.13 8.92 -20.99
N GLY A 13 2.80 7.88 -20.24
CA GLY A 13 3.74 6.92 -19.67
C GLY A 13 4.29 7.30 -18.29
N ASP A 14 3.98 8.48 -17.78
CA ASP A 14 4.42 8.86 -16.43
C ASP A 14 3.59 8.19 -15.33
N VAL A 15 4.24 7.97 -14.19
CA VAL A 15 3.59 7.59 -12.94
C VAL A 15 3.65 8.78 -11.98
N VAL A 16 2.50 9.38 -11.73
CA VAL A 16 2.36 10.47 -10.76
C VAL A 16 2.18 9.88 -9.37
N ILE A 17 3.02 10.31 -8.42
CA ILE A 17 2.98 9.81 -7.04
C ILE A 17 2.64 10.97 -6.08
N ILE A 18 1.54 10.80 -5.34
CA ILE A 18 1.14 11.70 -4.25
C ILE A 18 1.37 10.93 -2.95
N ARG A 19 2.28 11.44 -2.13
CA ARG A 19 2.73 10.76 -0.91
C ARG A 19 2.57 11.64 0.33
N TYR A 20 2.70 11.01 1.51
CA TYR A 20 2.42 11.62 2.80
C TYR A 20 0.93 11.98 2.98
N GLU A 21 0.06 11.18 2.37
CA GLU A 21 -1.40 11.26 2.47
C GLU A 21 -2.01 10.01 3.13
N GLY A 22 -1.14 9.14 3.65
CA GLY A 22 -1.54 7.95 4.41
C GLY A 22 -2.13 8.28 5.78
N PRO A 23 -2.47 7.25 6.59
CA PRO A 23 -3.14 7.43 7.87
C PRO A 23 -2.48 8.44 8.81
N THR A 24 -1.15 8.43 8.89
CA THR A 24 -0.40 9.32 9.77
C THR A 24 0.13 10.57 9.06
N GLY A 25 0.54 10.46 7.80
CA GLY A 25 1.06 11.57 6.99
C GLY A 25 -0.02 12.56 6.56
N GLY A 26 -1.19 12.05 6.16
CA GLY A 26 -2.39 12.80 5.85
C GLY A 26 -3.52 12.43 6.82
N PRO A 27 -3.48 12.91 8.08
CA PRO A 27 -4.37 12.43 9.13
C PRO A 27 -5.84 12.59 8.76
N GLY A 28 -6.60 11.48 8.89
CA GLY A 28 -7.98 11.37 8.43
C GLY A 28 -8.13 10.90 7.00
N LEU A 29 -7.03 10.61 6.27
CA LEU A 29 -7.05 10.12 4.89
C LEU A 29 -7.99 10.93 3.98
N PRO A 30 -7.71 12.22 3.73
CA PRO A 30 -8.57 13.06 2.90
C PRO A 30 -8.70 12.46 1.48
N GLU A 31 -9.91 12.51 0.94
CA GLU A 31 -10.15 12.06 -0.43
C GLU A 31 -9.42 12.94 -1.45
N MET A 32 -8.91 12.30 -2.50
CA MET A 32 -8.22 12.96 -3.60
C MET A 32 -9.04 12.89 -4.89
N LEU A 33 -9.98 13.81 -5.06
CA LEU A 33 -10.75 13.94 -6.30
C LEU A 33 -10.04 14.87 -7.30
N THR A 34 -9.50 15.99 -6.83
CA THR A 34 -8.86 16.99 -7.70
C THR A 34 -7.72 16.44 -8.54
N PRO A 35 -6.77 15.64 -8.01
CA PRO A 35 -5.70 15.07 -8.83
C PRO A 35 -6.20 14.19 -9.98
N THR A 36 -7.15 13.31 -9.71
CA THR A 36 -7.69 12.40 -10.73
C THR A 36 -8.47 13.18 -11.80
N SER A 37 -9.33 14.12 -11.39
CA SER A 37 -10.07 14.98 -12.31
C SER A 37 -9.15 15.84 -13.18
N ALA A 38 -8.03 16.32 -12.63
CA ALA A 38 -7.08 17.14 -13.37
C ALA A 38 -6.33 16.33 -14.44
N ILE A 39 -5.92 15.09 -14.15
CA ILE A 39 -5.29 14.20 -15.13
C ILE A 39 -6.29 13.85 -16.24
N MET A 40 -7.53 13.52 -15.88
CA MET A 40 -8.59 13.27 -16.87
C MET A 40 -8.87 14.51 -17.73
N GLY A 41 -8.99 15.69 -17.11
CA GLY A 41 -9.21 16.96 -17.81
C GLY A 41 -8.05 17.37 -18.73
N ALA A 42 -6.85 16.92 -18.47
CA ALA A 42 -5.68 17.10 -19.35
C ALA A 42 -5.63 16.09 -20.52
N GLY A 43 -6.58 15.14 -20.59
CA GLY A 43 -6.60 14.09 -21.60
C GLY A 43 -5.56 12.98 -21.39
N LEU A 44 -5.03 12.85 -20.17
CA LEU A 44 -3.98 11.89 -19.82
C LEU A 44 -4.49 10.70 -18.99
N GLY A 45 -5.80 10.53 -18.87
CA GLY A 45 -6.42 9.53 -18.00
C GLY A 45 -6.07 8.08 -18.33
N ASP A 46 -5.84 7.77 -19.61
CA ASP A 46 -5.49 6.43 -20.08
C ASP A 46 -3.97 6.21 -20.16
N ASP A 47 -3.19 7.28 -20.09
CA ASP A 47 -1.75 7.26 -20.36
C ASP A 47 -0.88 7.48 -19.11
N VAL A 48 -1.47 7.95 -18.02
CA VAL A 48 -0.75 8.27 -16.76
C VAL A 48 -1.33 7.46 -15.61
N ALA A 49 -0.46 6.76 -14.88
CA ALA A 49 -0.85 6.12 -13.62
C ALA A 49 -0.76 7.11 -12.45
N LEU A 50 -1.65 6.99 -11.49
CA LEU A 50 -1.64 7.79 -10.26
C LEU A 50 -1.57 6.89 -9.04
N MET A 51 -0.55 7.10 -8.20
CA MET A 51 -0.29 6.30 -7.02
C MET A 51 -0.29 7.17 -5.75
N THR A 52 -0.76 6.62 -4.64
CA THR A 52 -0.75 7.33 -3.34
C THR A 52 -0.78 6.36 -2.17
N ASP A 53 -0.20 6.78 -1.04
CA ASP A 53 -0.41 6.15 0.27
C ASP A 53 -1.70 6.60 0.96
N GLY A 54 -2.38 7.62 0.39
CA GLY A 54 -3.71 8.06 0.78
C GLY A 54 -4.83 7.27 0.10
N ARG A 55 -6.01 7.88 -0.05
CA ARG A 55 -7.18 7.27 -0.69
C ARG A 55 -7.74 8.11 -1.82
N PHE A 56 -8.44 7.45 -2.74
CA PHE A 56 -9.20 8.12 -3.80
C PHE A 56 -10.69 8.15 -3.49
N SER A 57 -11.42 9.06 -4.15
CA SER A 57 -12.87 9.08 -4.09
C SER A 57 -13.50 7.97 -4.92
N GLY A 58 -14.76 7.62 -4.65
CA GLY A 58 -15.51 6.64 -5.43
C GLY A 58 -15.80 7.05 -6.89
N GLY A 59 -15.65 8.34 -7.23
CA GLY A 59 -15.77 8.85 -8.59
C GLY A 59 -14.46 8.90 -9.37
N THR A 60 -13.42 8.25 -8.89
CA THR A 60 -12.10 8.22 -9.52
C THR A 60 -12.11 7.37 -10.80
N HIS A 61 -11.50 7.90 -11.85
CA HIS A 61 -11.28 7.22 -13.12
C HIS A 61 -9.78 7.19 -13.47
N GLY A 62 -9.39 6.24 -14.33
CA GLY A 62 -8.01 6.04 -14.76
C GLY A 62 -7.29 4.95 -13.97
N PHE A 63 -5.99 4.79 -14.20
CA PHE A 63 -5.18 3.78 -13.54
C PHE A 63 -4.66 4.31 -12.19
N CYS A 64 -5.45 4.09 -11.14
CA CYS A 64 -5.22 4.65 -9.82
C CYS A 64 -4.97 3.55 -8.78
N ILE A 65 -3.89 3.70 -8.00
CA ILE A 65 -3.50 2.77 -6.94
C ILE A 65 -3.40 3.55 -5.63
N GLY A 66 -4.33 3.31 -4.73
CA GLY A 66 -4.38 3.91 -3.39
C GLY A 66 -3.92 2.96 -2.29
N HIS A 67 -3.91 3.49 -1.06
CA HIS A 67 -3.62 2.75 0.16
C HIS A 67 -2.27 2.02 0.14
N ILE A 68 -1.25 2.62 -0.52
CA ILE A 68 0.08 2.03 -0.56
C ILE A 68 0.65 2.01 0.87
N THR A 69 1.06 0.83 1.29
CA THR A 69 1.56 0.57 2.64
C THR A 69 2.86 -0.23 2.60
N PRO A 70 3.81 0.04 3.51
CA PRO A 70 3.82 1.11 4.50
C PRO A 70 3.79 2.51 3.86
N GLU A 71 3.07 3.45 4.51
CA GLU A 71 2.95 4.83 4.01
C GLU A 71 4.29 5.59 4.04
N ALA A 72 4.36 6.72 3.31
CA ALA A 72 5.57 7.52 3.24
C ALA A 72 6.01 8.11 4.59
N GLN A 73 5.06 8.47 5.46
CA GLN A 73 5.35 9.09 6.76
C GLN A 73 6.14 8.18 7.70
N VAL A 74 6.01 6.87 7.55
CA VAL A 74 6.75 5.87 8.33
C VAL A 74 7.92 5.26 7.57
N GLY A 75 8.33 5.86 6.46
CA GLY A 75 9.47 5.40 5.67
C GLY A 75 9.18 4.22 4.75
N GLY A 76 7.92 4.02 4.37
CA GLY A 76 7.58 3.03 3.35
C GLY A 76 8.27 3.31 2.00
N PRO A 77 8.31 2.31 1.10
CA PRO A 77 8.96 2.43 -0.20
C PRO A 77 8.60 3.70 -0.99
N ILE A 78 7.34 4.11 -0.92
CA ILE A 78 6.84 5.30 -1.60
C ILE A 78 7.53 6.60 -1.13
N ALA A 79 8.06 6.64 0.09
CA ALA A 79 8.82 7.80 0.61
C ALA A 79 10.15 8.00 -0.11
N LEU A 80 10.73 6.93 -0.65
CA LEU A 80 12.08 6.90 -1.20
C LEU A 80 12.13 7.23 -2.69
N VAL A 81 10.97 7.30 -3.36
CA VAL A 81 10.87 7.59 -4.79
C VAL A 81 11.34 9.02 -5.06
N LYS A 82 12.16 9.19 -6.10
CA LYS A 82 12.59 10.49 -6.62
C LYS A 82 12.00 10.73 -8.01
N ASN A 83 11.88 11.99 -8.41
CA ASN A 83 11.45 12.31 -9.76
C ASN A 83 12.42 11.73 -10.79
N GLY A 84 11.88 11.07 -11.80
CA GLY A 84 12.64 10.39 -12.84
C GLY A 84 12.96 8.92 -12.56
N ASP A 85 12.62 8.40 -11.39
CA ASP A 85 12.78 6.96 -11.14
C ASP A 85 11.83 6.16 -12.03
N PRO A 86 12.33 5.09 -12.69
CA PRO A 86 11.46 4.22 -13.45
C PRO A 86 10.65 3.32 -12.52
N ILE A 87 9.33 3.35 -12.71
CA ILE A 87 8.38 2.52 -11.96
C ILE A 87 7.74 1.52 -12.91
N ARG A 88 7.74 0.26 -12.53
CA ARG A 88 7.01 -0.79 -13.23
C ARG A 88 5.79 -1.19 -12.43
N ILE A 89 4.63 -1.17 -13.07
CA ILE A 89 3.37 -1.62 -12.49
C ILE A 89 2.84 -2.76 -13.37
N ASP A 90 2.67 -3.92 -12.79
CA ASP A 90 2.08 -5.08 -13.47
C ASP A 90 0.80 -5.47 -12.72
N ALA A 91 -0.35 -5.07 -13.26
CA ALA A 91 -1.66 -5.30 -12.68
C ALA A 91 -2.32 -6.59 -13.20
N GLN A 92 -1.61 -7.43 -13.94
CA GLN A 92 -2.13 -8.72 -14.41
C GLN A 92 -2.46 -9.63 -13.22
N ASN A 93 -3.44 -10.52 -13.40
CA ASN A 93 -4.01 -11.31 -12.31
C ASN A 93 -3.00 -12.21 -11.58
N ASP A 94 -1.95 -12.63 -12.25
CA ASP A 94 -0.93 -13.54 -11.75
C ASP A 94 0.29 -12.84 -11.12
N LYS A 95 0.52 -11.56 -11.42
CA LYS A 95 1.72 -10.85 -10.95
C LYS A 95 1.44 -9.82 -9.86
N ARG A 96 0.61 -8.81 -10.14
CA ARG A 96 0.22 -7.74 -9.20
C ARG A 96 1.42 -7.13 -8.47
N THR A 97 2.41 -6.64 -9.24
CA THR A 97 3.62 -6.03 -8.69
C THR A 97 3.70 -4.54 -8.97
N ILE A 98 4.37 -3.84 -8.06
CA ILE A 98 4.76 -2.45 -8.21
C ILE A 98 6.23 -2.38 -7.81
N ASP A 99 7.09 -2.06 -8.76
CA ASP A 99 8.54 -2.08 -8.57
C ASP A 99 9.15 -0.71 -8.90
N MET A 100 9.99 -0.20 -8.03
CA MET A 100 10.90 0.90 -8.32
C MET A 100 12.20 0.30 -8.88
N LEU A 101 12.52 0.58 -10.14
CA LEU A 101 13.63 -0.05 -10.86
C LEU A 101 14.94 0.72 -10.64
N ILE A 102 15.42 0.71 -9.40
CA ILE A 102 16.73 1.25 -9.00
C ILE A 102 17.61 0.13 -8.45
N SER A 103 18.91 0.37 -8.29
CA SER A 103 19.80 -0.64 -7.69
C SER A 103 19.60 -0.76 -6.19
N ASP A 104 19.98 -1.91 -5.62
CA ASP A 104 19.89 -2.18 -4.18
C ASP A 104 20.76 -1.19 -3.38
N GLU A 105 21.91 -0.77 -3.94
CA GLU A 105 22.78 0.22 -3.30
C GLU A 105 22.12 1.60 -3.21
N GLU A 106 21.46 2.05 -4.30
CA GLU A 106 20.74 3.33 -4.29
C GLU A 106 19.53 3.25 -3.36
N TRP A 107 18.82 2.12 -3.34
CA TRP A 107 17.73 1.86 -2.41
C TRP A 107 18.18 2.00 -0.96
N GLU A 108 19.23 1.28 -0.57
CA GLU A 108 19.73 1.29 0.81
C GLU A 108 20.27 2.67 1.21
N LYS A 109 20.98 3.36 0.30
CA LYS A 109 21.41 4.72 0.50
C LYS A 109 20.24 5.66 0.79
N ARG A 110 19.18 5.64 -0.02
CA ARG A 110 17.99 6.47 0.19
C ARG A 110 17.31 6.18 1.52
N ARG A 111 17.26 4.90 1.90
CA ARG A 111 16.70 4.45 3.16
C ARG A 111 17.47 5.01 4.36
N GLN A 112 18.80 5.04 4.29
CA GLN A 112 19.64 5.60 5.35
C GLN A 112 19.56 7.13 5.42
N GLU A 113 19.42 7.78 4.28
CA GLU A 113 19.31 9.24 4.19
C GLU A 113 17.91 9.76 4.58
N TRP A 114 16.88 8.93 4.46
CA TRP A 114 15.51 9.33 4.70
C TRP A 114 15.26 9.67 6.16
N LYS A 115 14.52 10.76 6.37
CA LYS A 115 14.07 11.20 7.70
C LYS A 115 12.59 11.53 7.63
N PRO A 116 11.80 11.15 8.64
CA PRO A 116 10.39 11.47 8.66
C PRO A 116 10.19 13.00 8.68
N PRO A 117 9.34 13.54 7.80
CA PRO A 117 8.93 14.93 7.92
C PRO A 117 8.08 15.12 9.17
N ALA A 118 7.99 16.38 9.64
CA ALA A 118 7.11 16.70 10.74
C ALA A 118 5.65 16.36 10.40
N TYR A 119 4.89 15.88 11.39
CA TYR A 119 3.47 15.66 11.21
C TYR A 119 2.75 16.96 10.85
N ARG A 120 1.70 16.87 10.04
CA ARG A 120 0.85 18.01 9.68
C ARG A 120 0.05 18.57 10.85
N ALA A 121 -0.13 17.80 11.89
CA ALA A 121 -0.79 18.22 13.12
C ALA A 121 0.10 17.90 14.33
N ASN A 122 0.29 18.88 15.21
CA ASN A 122 1.08 18.75 16.45
C ASN A 122 0.23 18.93 17.72
N ALA A 123 -1.08 19.13 17.57
CA ALA A 123 -2.03 19.30 18.66
C ALA A 123 -3.46 18.96 18.21
N GLY A 124 -4.37 18.83 19.17
CA GLY A 124 -5.79 18.62 18.92
C GLY A 124 -6.16 17.20 18.48
N THR A 125 -7.34 17.06 17.86
CA THR A 125 -7.92 15.76 17.51
C THR A 125 -7.08 15.03 16.45
N LEU A 126 -6.60 15.74 15.44
CA LEU A 126 -5.78 15.12 14.39
C LEU A 126 -4.44 14.59 14.93
N PHE A 127 -3.85 15.28 15.90
CA PHE A 127 -2.64 14.77 16.55
C PHE A 127 -2.93 13.49 17.34
N LYS A 128 -4.04 13.45 18.09
CA LYS A 128 -4.48 12.23 18.79
C LYS A 128 -4.72 11.08 17.82
N TYR A 129 -5.36 11.37 16.68
CA TYR A 129 -5.58 10.39 15.63
C TYR A 129 -4.25 9.81 15.11
N ILE A 130 -3.26 10.66 14.79
CA ILE A 130 -1.93 10.22 14.34
C ILE A 130 -1.28 9.25 15.33
N GLN A 131 -1.50 9.44 16.65
CA GLN A 131 -0.88 8.61 17.69
C GLN A 131 -1.52 7.23 17.83
N CYS A 132 -2.76 7.04 17.37
CA CYS A 132 -3.51 5.80 17.59
C CYS A 132 -3.99 5.12 16.31
N VAL A 133 -3.89 5.77 15.15
CA VAL A 133 -4.35 5.17 13.91
C VAL A 133 -3.43 4.02 13.47
N ALA A 134 -4.05 2.89 13.16
CA ALA A 134 -3.38 1.73 12.58
C ALA A 134 -3.05 1.96 11.09
N THR A 135 -2.18 1.13 10.55
CA THR A 135 -1.79 1.19 9.13
C THR A 135 -2.98 0.89 8.20
N ALA A 136 -2.82 1.24 6.91
CA ALA A 136 -3.83 0.90 5.91
C ALA A 136 -4.03 -0.62 5.77
N THR A 137 -3.01 -1.42 6.02
CA THR A 137 -3.10 -2.90 6.05
C THR A 137 -4.02 -3.39 7.17
N GLU A 138 -4.06 -2.67 8.28
CA GLU A 138 -4.87 -2.98 9.46
C GLU A 138 -6.23 -2.30 9.43
N GLY A 139 -6.55 -1.58 8.34
CA GLY A 139 -7.84 -0.94 8.12
C GLY A 139 -7.96 0.48 8.64
N CYS A 140 -6.85 1.15 8.99
CA CYS A 140 -6.83 2.54 9.50
C CYS A 140 -7.77 2.76 10.70
N VAL A 141 -7.95 1.74 11.53
CA VAL A 141 -8.78 1.82 12.75
C VAL A 141 -8.05 2.58 13.84
N THR A 142 -8.80 3.16 14.78
CA THR A 142 -8.27 3.92 15.91
C THR A 142 -8.57 3.27 17.25
N ASP A 143 -9.25 2.15 17.22
CA ASP A 143 -9.49 1.32 18.39
C ASP A 143 -8.14 0.77 18.88
N GLU A 144 -8.00 0.58 20.19
CA GLU A 144 -6.96 -0.32 20.65
C GLU A 144 -7.26 -1.68 19.98
N ILE A 145 -6.58 -1.95 18.87
CA ILE A 145 -6.45 -3.32 18.42
C ILE A 145 -5.80 -4.00 19.61
N GLY A 146 -6.65 -4.56 20.45
CA GLY A 146 -6.21 -5.18 21.69
C GLY A 146 -5.05 -6.08 21.32
N THR A 147 -4.02 -6.15 22.09
CA THR A 147 -2.72 -6.81 21.97
C THR A 147 -2.64 -8.07 21.07
N ALA A 148 -3.61 -8.26 20.19
CA ALA A 148 -3.67 -9.32 19.22
C ALA A 148 -2.50 -9.18 18.24
N THR A 149 -1.61 -10.12 18.30
CA THR A 149 -0.50 -10.22 17.37
C THR A 149 -1.02 -10.37 15.93
N PRO A 150 -0.25 -10.01 14.91
CA PRO A 150 -0.62 -10.25 13.51
C PRO A 150 -1.07 -11.70 13.25
N ALA A 151 -0.53 -12.67 14.00
CA ALA A 151 -0.91 -14.07 13.93
C ALA A 151 -2.32 -14.32 14.51
N GLU A 152 -2.74 -13.61 15.53
CA GLU A 152 -4.07 -13.70 16.12
C GLU A 152 -5.12 -13.01 15.25
N ILE A 153 -4.79 -11.88 14.67
CA ILE A 153 -5.64 -11.18 13.69
C ILE A 153 -5.85 -12.06 12.44
N ALA A 154 -4.77 -12.67 11.94
CA ALA A 154 -4.86 -13.59 10.80
C ALA A 154 -5.73 -14.83 11.11
N LYS A 155 -5.73 -15.32 12.36
CA LYS A 155 -6.62 -16.41 12.80
C LYS A 155 -8.07 -16.00 12.94
N ALA A 156 -8.33 -14.73 13.30
CA ALA A 156 -9.68 -14.19 13.47
C ALA A 156 -10.33 -13.75 12.15
N ALA A 157 -9.52 -13.50 11.10
CA ALA A 157 -10.03 -13.14 9.79
C ALA A 157 -10.91 -14.27 9.22
N PRO A 158 -12.06 -13.94 8.62
CA PRO A 158 -12.88 -14.95 7.95
C PRO A 158 -12.08 -15.63 6.84
N LYS A 159 -11.88 -16.93 6.99
CA LYS A 159 -11.12 -17.72 6.02
C LYS A 159 -11.87 -17.77 4.69
N THR A 160 -11.18 -17.46 3.61
CA THR A 160 -11.75 -17.65 2.28
C THR A 160 -12.05 -19.14 2.01
N PRO A 161 -13.05 -19.47 1.19
CA PRO A 161 -13.35 -20.86 0.83
C PRO A 161 -12.11 -21.63 0.36
N ALA A 162 -11.25 -20.98 -0.45
CA ALA A 162 -10.01 -21.56 -0.95
C ALA A 162 -9.01 -21.88 0.19
N LEU A 163 -8.92 -21.02 1.20
CA LEU A 163 -8.03 -21.24 2.35
C LEU A 163 -8.52 -22.41 3.22
N LEU A 164 -9.85 -22.52 3.42
CA LEU A 164 -10.48 -23.63 4.13
C LEU A 164 -10.24 -24.96 3.41
N GLU A 165 -10.33 -24.97 2.09
CA GLU A 165 -10.07 -26.16 1.27
C GLU A 165 -8.59 -26.60 1.36
N LEU A 166 -7.67 -25.64 1.32
CA LEU A 166 -6.23 -25.91 1.49
C LEU A 166 -5.90 -26.45 2.88
N GLU A 167 -6.49 -25.89 3.93
CA GLU A 167 -6.28 -26.38 5.31
C GLU A 167 -6.82 -27.81 5.51
N ASN A 168 -7.99 -28.11 4.91
CA ASN A 168 -8.52 -29.46 4.95
C ASN A 168 -7.61 -30.45 4.20
N ARG A 169 -7.08 -30.04 3.06
CA ARG A 169 -6.14 -30.86 2.29
C ARG A 169 -4.84 -31.10 3.02
N ILE A 170 -4.31 -30.11 3.73
CA ILE A 170 -3.13 -30.27 4.58
C ILE A 170 -3.40 -31.29 5.68
N LYS A 171 -4.53 -31.19 6.39
CA LYS A 171 -4.90 -32.15 7.44
C LYS A 171 -5.02 -33.60 6.93
N GLU A 172 -5.59 -33.75 5.73
CA GLU A 172 -5.67 -35.08 5.10
C GLU A 172 -4.29 -35.66 4.79
N LEU A 173 -3.37 -34.84 4.26
CA LEU A 173 -2.02 -35.25 3.95
C LEU A 173 -1.20 -35.58 5.21
N GLU A 174 -1.37 -34.79 6.26
CA GLU A 174 -0.75 -35.05 7.57
C GLU A 174 -1.23 -36.40 8.18
N ALA A 175 -2.53 -36.66 8.07
CA ALA A 175 -3.09 -37.92 8.53
C ALA A 175 -2.58 -39.11 7.71
N GLN A 176 -2.46 -38.98 6.39
CA GLN A 176 -1.90 -40.01 5.50
C GLN A 176 -0.41 -40.25 5.83
N LEU A 177 0.37 -39.20 6.11
CA LEU A 177 1.76 -39.29 6.48
C LEU A 177 1.95 -40.00 7.83
N ALA A 178 1.09 -39.68 8.80
CA ALA A 178 1.13 -40.34 10.13
C ALA A 178 0.86 -41.83 10.01
N VAL A 179 -0.07 -42.27 9.18
CA VAL A 179 -0.36 -43.69 8.92
C VAL A 179 0.83 -44.37 8.23
N ALA A 180 1.40 -43.72 7.20
CA ALA A 180 2.56 -44.27 6.48
C ALA A 180 3.80 -44.46 7.40
N THR A 181 4.01 -43.50 8.31
CA THR A 181 5.14 -43.58 9.27
C THR A 181 4.96 -44.71 10.28
N THR A 182 3.71 -45.01 10.68
CA THR A 182 3.41 -46.10 11.61
C THR A 182 3.59 -47.49 10.97
N VAL A 183 3.31 -47.61 9.67
CA VAL A 183 3.48 -48.87 8.92
C VAL A 183 4.95 -49.20 8.63
N THR A 184 5.83 -48.21 8.59
CA THR A 184 7.27 -48.38 8.32
C THR A 184 8.05 -48.71 9.60
N ALA A 185 7.46 -48.57 10.79
CA ALA A 185 8.08 -48.84 12.09
C ALA A 185 7.67 -50.18 12.70
N ALA A 186 6.86 -51.00 11.99
CA ALA A 186 6.43 -52.34 12.32
C ALA A 186 7.12 -53.39 11.41
#